data_814184871b3f0af4a527b818a9c475b3
#
_entry.id   814184871b3f0af4a527b818a9c475b3
#
_cell.length_a   1.000
_cell.length_b   1.000
_cell.length_c   1.000
_cell.angle_alpha   90.00
_cell.angle_beta   90.00
_cell.angle_gamma   90.00
#
_symmetry.space_group_name_H-M   'P 1'
#
loop_
_entity.id
_entity.type
_entity.pdbx_description
1 polymer ?
#
loop_
_entity_poly.entity_id
_entity_poly.type
_entity_poly.pdbx_seq_one_letter_code
_entity_poly.pdbx_strand_id
1 'polypeptide(L)'
;MLFLFVVPQSNAYVIERLGVYKTTWDAGLRFCIPFIDRVARRISLKEQVADFLPQNIITKDNCMVRVDTVVFFKVVDPKLFTYGIMDPINAIANISATTLRNYIGNLSLEETMTSRDEINNHMRQVLDDATDPWGIKINRVEIKEVTPPDDVREAMEKQIKAEREKRSTILTAEARKQADILQAEGQKEAMILTAVGKKEAQILEAEADKAAKILRAEAEKQQRILKSEGEAVAIKKVQEARAQGIMAVSNSNPTEKYVELQKLETMAKVASGQATKILIPTEMQGIANLAVGIKEMVSEKSDAKNMPVDKEVSENDY
;
A
#
# COMPACT_ATOMS: atom_id res chain seq x y z
N MET A 1 46.88 -40.81 60.46
CA MET A 1 46.69 -39.45 59.92
C MET A 1 45.60 -39.46 58.90
N LEU A 2 44.53 -38.67 59.04
CA LEU A 2 43.49 -38.49 58.03
C LEU A 2 43.85 -37.26 57.18
N PHE A 3 43.86 -37.44 55.86
CA PHE A 3 44.00 -36.27 54.98
C PHE A 3 42.64 -35.75 54.57
N LEU A 4 42.51 -34.42 54.66
CA LEU A 4 41.32 -33.69 54.27
C LEU A 4 41.42 -33.28 52.79
N PHE A 5 40.44 -33.71 51.99
CA PHE A 5 40.32 -33.30 50.57
C PHE A 5 39.08 -32.45 50.42
N VAL A 6 39.24 -31.32 49.72
CA VAL A 6 38.13 -30.46 49.29
C VAL A 6 37.89 -30.73 47.79
N VAL A 7 36.74 -31.27 47.46
CA VAL A 7 36.34 -31.48 46.06
C VAL A 7 35.59 -30.22 45.58
N PRO A 8 36.13 -29.53 44.57
CA PRO A 8 35.43 -28.35 44.00
C PRO A 8 34.09 -28.71 43.40
N GLN A 9 33.16 -27.73 43.33
CA GLN A 9 31.88 -27.89 42.71
C GLN A 9 32.01 -28.29 41.23
N SER A 10 31.13 -29.16 40.73
CA SER A 10 31.14 -29.73 39.39
C SER A 10 32.34 -30.59 39.06
N ASN A 11 33.05 -31.13 40.07
CA ASN A 11 34.04 -32.17 39.91
C ASN A 11 33.63 -33.40 40.71
N ALA A 12 34.04 -34.56 40.24
CA ALA A 12 33.91 -35.82 40.93
C ALA A 12 35.27 -36.55 40.96
N TYR A 13 35.61 -37.12 42.12
CA TYR A 13 36.84 -37.86 42.31
C TYR A 13 36.50 -39.34 42.51
N VAL A 14 37.05 -40.19 41.65
CA VAL A 14 36.92 -41.64 41.79
C VAL A 14 38.02 -42.15 42.72
N ILE A 15 37.62 -42.87 43.76
CA ILE A 15 38.49 -43.35 44.82
C ILE A 15 38.61 -44.85 44.76
N GLU A 16 39.88 -45.31 44.68
CA GLU A 16 40.29 -46.71 44.82
C GLU A 16 40.80 -46.99 46.22
N ARG A 17 40.43 -48.14 46.71
CA ARG A 17 41.02 -48.69 47.94
C ARG A 17 41.76 -50.00 47.63
N LEU A 18 43.09 -50.02 47.76
CA LEU A 18 43.89 -51.14 47.45
C LEU A 18 43.66 -51.72 46.00
N GLY A 19 43.43 -50.78 45.06
CA GLY A 19 43.20 -51.14 43.66
C GLY A 19 41.74 -51.49 43.26
N VAL A 20 40.83 -51.48 44.21
CA VAL A 20 39.40 -51.72 43.98
C VAL A 20 38.61 -50.45 44.11
N TYR A 21 37.63 -50.18 43.21
CA TYR A 21 36.71 -49.07 43.32
C TYR A 21 36.00 -49.06 44.68
N LYS A 22 36.07 -47.99 45.41
CA LYS A 22 35.39 -47.82 46.71
C LYS A 22 34.16 -46.91 46.60
N THR A 23 34.34 -45.69 46.11
CA THR A 23 33.30 -44.70 46.07
C THR A 23 33.72 -43.58 45.11
N THR A 24 32.72 -42.81 44.66
CA THR A 24 32.92 -41.53 43.97
C THR A 24 32.62 -40.39 44.97
N TRP A 25 33.51 -39.43 45.04
CA TRP A 25 33.33 -38.22 45.86
C TRP A 25 32.79 -37.09 45.02
N ASP A 26 31.62 -36.63 45.41
CA ASP A 26 31.02 -35.40 44.92
C ASP A 26 31.58 -34.19 45.65
N ALA A 27 31.24 -33.01 45.18
CA ALA A 27 31.66 -31.72 45.77
C ALA A 27 31.48 -31.68 47.29
N GLY A 28 32.46 -31.11 47.97
CA GLY A 28 32.44 -30.96 49.42
C GLY A 28 33.69 -31.48 50.09
N LEU A 29 33.64 -31.53 51.44
CA LEU A 29 34.73 -31.96 52.28
C LEU A 29 34.73 -33.49 52.39
N ARG A 30 35.87 -34.15 52.09
CA ARG A 30 36.00 -35.61 52.11
C ARG A 30 37.27 -36.03 52.82
N PHE A 31 37.22 -37.18 53.51
CA PHE A 31 38.32 -37.71 54.27
C PHE A 31 38.94 -38.89 53.49
N CYS A 32 40.26 -38.86 53.35
CA CYS A 32 41.06 -39.88 52.69
C CYS A 32 42.02 -40.54 53.70
N ILE A 33 42.13 -41.87 53.65
CA ILE A 33 43.11 -42.61 54.43
C ILE A 33 44.36 -42.74 53.55
N PRO A 34 45.46 -42.05 53.88
CA PRO A 34 46.70 -42.13 53.09
C PRO A 34 47.19 -43.58 53.06
N PHE A 35 47.90 -43.95 52.01
CA PHE A 35 48.45 -45.29 51.69
C PHE A 35 47.40 -46.38 51.31
N ILE A 36 46.12 -46.21 51.75
CA ILE A 36 45.08 -47.17 51.50
C ILE A 36 44.14 -46.66 50.39
N ASP A 37 43.69 -45.41 50.48
CA ASP A 37 42.80 -44.77 49.51
C ASP A 37 43.63 -43.94 48.52
N ARG A 38 43.38 -44.15 47.23
CA ARG A 38 44.05 -43.43 46.14
C ARG A 38 42.97 -42.76 45.25
N VAL A 39 43.22 -41.52 44.84
CA VAL A 39 42.40 -40.85 43.79
C VAL A 39 42.81 -41.42 42.44
N ALA A 40 41.96 -42.26 41.85
CA ALA A 40 42.18 -42.88 40.53
C ALA A 40 42.10 -41.84 39.40
N ARG A 41 41.01 -41.08 39.43
CA ARG A 41 40.79 -40.05 38.41
C ARG A 41 40.01 -38.87 38.96
N ARG A 42 40.37 -37.67 38.49
CA ARG A 42 39.60 -36.42 38.72
C ARG A 42 38.84 -36.08 37.48
N ILE A 43 37.53 -35.92 37.57
CA ILE A 43 36.63 -35.76 36.43
C ILE A 43 35.84 -34.49 36.60
N SER A 44 35.78 -33.70 35.57
CA SER A 44 34.88 -32.56 35.50
C SER A 44 33.50 -33.01 35.01
N LEU A 45 32.45 -32.64 35.77
CA LEU A 45 31.05 -32.89 35.41
C LEU A 45 30.47 -31.78 34.54
N LYS A 46 31.26 -30.73 34.25
CA LYS A 46 30.89 -29.68 33.34
C LYS A 46 30.84 -30.21 31.91
N GLU A 47 30.07 -29.55 31.06
CA GLU A 47 30.12 -29.81 29.63
C GLU A 47 31.53 -29.57 29.10
N GLN A 48 32.03 -30.53 28.33
CA GLN A 48 33.31 -30.50 27.71
C GLN A 48 33.17 -30.54 26.20
N VAL A 49 34.14 -29.99 25.51
CA VAL A 49 34.17 -29.92 24.05
C VAL A 49 35.33 -30.76 23.57
N ALA A 50 35.02 -31.71 22.71
CA ALA A 50 36.05 -32.51 21.99
C ALA A 50 36.05 -32.01 20.54
N ASP A 51 37.16 -31.43 20.15
CA ASP A 51 37.45 -31.02 18.78
C ASP A 51 38.27 -32.09 18.11
N PHE A 52 37.79 -32.67 17.01
CA PHE A 52 38.42 -33.76 16.32
C PHE A 52 39.07 -33.27 15.03
N LEU A 53 40.13 -34.01 14.61
CA LEU A 53 40.81 -33.69 13.36
C LEU A 53 39.86 -33.85 12.17
N PRO A 54 39.95 -32.96 11.16
CA PRO A 54 39.15 -33.05 9.96
C PRO A 54 39.29 -34.39 9.26
N GLN A 55 38.15 -34.97 8.84
CA GLN A 55 38.08 -36.25 8.16
C GLN A 55 37.86 -36.08 6.67
N ASN A 56 38.58 -36.80 5.84
CA ASN A 56 38.31 -36.90 4.41
C ASN A 56 37.30 -38.04 4.17
N ILE A 57 36.18 -37.70 3.56
CA ILE A 57 35.05 -38.58 3.32
C ILE A 57 34.66 -38.50 1.84
N ILE A 58 34.26 -39.61 1.26
CA ILE A 58 33.79 -39.69 -0.12
C ILE A 58 32.24 -39.71 -0.06
N THR A 59 31.59 -38.77 -0.71
CA THR A 59 30.14 -38.70 -0.83
C THR A 59 29.63 -39.70 -1.86
N LYS A 60 28.29 -39.86 -1.94
CA LYS A 60 27.61 -40.74 -2.90
C LYS A 60 27.94 -40.40 -4.37
N ASP A 61 28.13 -39.15 -4.69
CA ASP A 61 28.52 -38.60 -6.00
C ASP A 61 30.02 -38.65 -6.25
N ASN A 62 30.75 -39.48 -5.45
CA ASN A 62 32.17 -39.69 -5.58
C ASN A 62 33.04 -38.42 -5.42
N CYS A 63 32.55 -37.46 -4.67
CA CYS A 63 33.28 -36.23 -4.34
C CYS A 63 34.00 -36.41 -2.98
N MET A 64 35.30 -36.09 -2.91
CA MET A 64 36.04 -36.11 -1.65
C MET A 64 35.84 -34.83 -0.89
N VAL A 65 35.18 -34.88 0.27
CA VAL A 65 34.98 -33.74 1.13
C VAL A 65 35.76 -33.84 2.42
N ARG A 66 36.29 -32.73 2.90
CA ARG A 66 36.89 -32.64 4.23
C ARG A 66 35.84 -32.10 5.18
N VAL A 67 35.56 -32.87 6.24
CA VAL A 67 34.54 -32.53 7.24
C VAL A 67 35.20 -32.40 8.60
N ASP A 68 34.96 -31.28 9.25
CA ASP A 68 35.42 -30.97 10.59
C ASP A 68 34.22 -31.01 11.57
N THR A 69 34.39 -31.70 12.70
CA THR A 69 33.33 -31.93 13.68
C THR A 69 33.75 -31.65 15.09
N VAL A 70 32.83 -31.15 15.87
CA VAL A 70 32.98 -30.91 17.29
C VAL A 70 31.85 -31.59 18.07
N VAL A 71 32.21 -32.23 19.17
CA VAL A 71 31.28 -32.97 20.02
C VAL A 71 31.25 -32.34 21.41
N PHE A 72 30.04 -31.98 21.86
CA PHE A 72 29.77 -31.45 23.20
C PHE A 72 29.23 -32.60 24.05
N PHE A 73 29.92 -32.91 25.11
CA PHE A 73 29.58 -34.00 26.00
C PHE A 73 29.76 -33.65 27.46
N LYS A 74 29.11 -34.38 28.32
CA LYS A 74 29.27 -34.31 29.78
C LYS A 74 29.38 -35.70 30.36
N VAL A 75 30.16 -35.83 31.44
CA VAL A 75 30.24 -37.08 32.20
C VAL A 75 29.09 -37.11 33.20
N VAL A 76 28.25 -38.15 33.13
CA VAL A 76 27.11 -38.40 34.01
C VAL A 76 27.52 -39.38 35.11
N ASP A 77 28.20 -40.45 34.76
CA ASP A 77 28.70 -41.42 35.73
C ASP A 77 30.23 -41.50 35.72
N PRO A 78 30.88 -40.88 36.74
CA PRO A 78 32.35 -40.90 36.88
C PRO A 78 32.96 -42.28 37.02
N LYS A 79 32.22 -43.26 37.58
CA LYS A 79 32.70 -44.63 37.71
C LYS A 79 32.78 -45.30 36.34
N LEU A 80 31.73 -45.28 35.57
CA LEU A 80 31.67 -45.82 34.23
C LEU A 80 32.70 -45.15 33.31
N PHE A 81 32.86 -43.81 33.43
CA PHE A 81 33.86 -43.06 32.69
C PHE A 81 35.30 -43.50 32.97
N THR A 82 35.57 -43.93 34.21
CA THR A 82 36.94 -44.33 34.62
C THR A 82 37.25 -45.75 34.24
N TYR A 83 36.29 -46.69 34.37
CA TYR A 83 36.51 -48.13 34.24
C TYR A 83 35.84 -48.76 33.03
N GLY A 84 34.88 -48.08 32.38
CA GLY A 84 34.14 -48.60 31.23
C GLY A 84 34.96 -48.67 29.97
N ILE A 85 35.88 -47.72 29.80
CA ILE A 85 36.77 -47.70 28.62
C ILE A 85 38.11 -47.03 28.97
N MET A 86 39.18 -47.47 28.33
CA MET A 86 40.53 -46.99 28.62
C MET A 86 40.73 -45.51 28.21
N ASP A 87 40.30 -45.16 27.02
CA ASP A 87 40.41 -43.79 26.50
C ASP A 87 39.07 -43.35 25.87
N PRO A 88 38.17 -42.71 26.68
CA PRO A 88 36.85 -42.31 26.20
C PRO A 88 36.90 -41.31 25.04
N ILE A 89 37.85 -40.39 25.07
CA ILE A 89 37.92 -39.29 24.07
C ILE A 89 38.30 -39.84 22.69
N ASN A 90 39.32 -40.68 22.64
CA ASN A 90 39.71 -41.35 21.40
C ASN A 90 38.62 -42.30 20.89
N ALA A 91 37.90 -42.98 21.79
CA ALA A 91 36.78 -43.82 21.40
C ALA A 91 35.65 -43.01 20.74
N ILE A 92 35.28 -41.87 21.35
CA ILE A 92 34.28 -40.94 20.76
C ILE A 92 34.78 -40.45 19.39
N ALA A 93 36.06 -40.11 19.25
CA ALA A 93 36.63 -39.65 17.98
C ALA A 93 36.48 -40.72 16.87
N ASN A 94 36.81 -41.96 17.20
CA ASN A 94 36.74 -43.07 16.24
C ASN A 94 35.29 -43.41 15.83
N ILE A 95 34.37 -43.44 16.79
CA ILE A 95 32.95 -43.68 16.50
C ILE A 95 32.39 -42.51 15.68
N SER A 96 32.71 -41.26 16.06
CA SER A 96 32.34 -40.09 15.32
C SER A 96 32.81 -40.16 13.85
N ALA A 97 34.10 -40.45 13.64
CA ALA A 97 34.69 -40.58 12.31
C ALA A 97 34.00 -41.64 11.46
N THR A 98 33.70 -42.80 12.08
CA THR A 98 33.09 -43.96 11.37
C THR A 98 31.63 -43.67 11.05
N THR A 99 30.88 -43.15 12.01
CA THR A 99 29.45 -42.78 11.82
C THR A 99 29.32 -41.71 10.76
N LEU A 100 30.15 -40.67 10.85
CA LEU A 100 30.17 -39.56 9.88
C LEU A 100 30.45 -40.07 8.45
N ARG A 101 31.45 -40.96 8.31
CA ARG A 101 31.78 -41.57 7.02
C ARG A 101 30.64 -42.39 6.44
N ASN A 102 29.97 -43.18 7.27
CA ASN A 102 28.84 -43.99 6.85
C ASN A 102 27.66 -43.15 6.44
N TYR A 103 27.36 -42.08 7.19
CA TYR A 103 26.21 -41.24 6.91
C TYR A 103 26.43 -40.37 5.68
N ILE A 104 27.55 -39.66 5.60
CA ILE A 104 27.89 -38.78 4.45
C ILE A 104 28.09 -39.59 3.18
N GLY A 105 28.64 -40.81 3.28
CA GLY A 105 28.81 -41.71 2.13
C GLY A 105 27.49 -42.09 1.43
N ASN A 106 26.36 -41.92 2.08
CA ASN A 106 25.03 -42.13 1.50
C ASN A 106 24.40 -40.88 0.96
N LEU A 107 24.97 -39.68 1.21
CA LEU A 107 24.48 -38.38 0.81
C LEU A 107 25.27 -37.85 -0.38
N SER A 108 24.61 -37.05 -1.21
CA SER A 108 25.28 -36.22 -2.21
C SER A 108 26.04 -35.05 -1.56
N LEU A 109 26.92 -34.41 -2.30
CA LEU A 109 27.60 -33.20 -1.82
C LEU A 109 26.61 -32.08 -1.45
N GLU A 110 25.62 -31.87 -2.28
CA GLU A 110 24.58 -30.84 -2.06
C GLU A 110 23.75 -31.11 -0.79
N GLU A 111 23.32 -32.39 -0.62
CA GLU A 111 22.63 -32.83 0.60
C GLU A 111 23.51 -32.67 1.85
N THR A 112 24.80 -33.01 1.75
CA THR A 112 25.75 -32.84 2.86
C THR A 112 25.89 -31.38 3.29
N MET A 113 25.82 -30.44 2.35
CA MET A 113 25.92 -29.00 2.65
C MET A 113 24.60 -28.39 3.18
N THR A 114 23.47 -28.91 2.74
CA THR A 114 22.12 -28.36 3.09
C THR A 114 21.52 -29.02 4.32
N SER A 115 21.74 -30.31 4.56
CA SER A 115 21.11 -31.09 5.64
C SER A 115 21.97 -31.24 6.89
N ARG A 116 22.74 -30.20 7.25
CA ARG A 116 23.65 -30.27 8.41
C ARG A 116 22.93 -30.62 9.71
N ASP A 117 21.74 -30.08 9.94
CA ASP A 117 20.97 -30.34 11.16
C ASP A 117 20.55 -31.81 11.27
N GLU A 118 20.25 -32.43 10.16
CA GLU A 118 19.88 -33.83 10.09
C GLU A 118 21.08 -34.73 10.39
N ILE A 119 22.26 -34.43 9.82
CA ILE A 119 23.52 -35.09 10.10
C ILE A 119 23.88 -34.96 11.58
N ASN A 120 23.82 -33.74 12.14
CA ASN A 120 24.11 -33.45 13.54
C ASN A 120 23.22 -34.25 14.49
N ASN A 121 21.92 -34.33 14.21
CA ASN A 121 20.96 -35.10 15.02
C ASN A 121 21.21 -36.60 14.95
N HIS A 122 21.45 -37.13 13.75
CA HIS A 122 21.77 -38.55 13.58
C HIS A 122 23.07 -38.90 14.30
N MET A 123 24.11 -38.10 14.11
CA MET A 123 25.41 -38.27 14.78
C MET A 123 25.25 -38.25 16.30
N ARG A 124 24.48 -37.29 16.84
CA ARG A 124 24.23 -37.19 18.28
C ARG A 124 23.55 -38.44 18.81
N GLN A 125 22.53 -38.97 18.13
CA GLN A 125 21.81 -40.17 18.56
C GLN A 125 22.73 -41.38 18.60
N VAL A 126 23.47 -41.64 17.52
CA VAL A 126 24.37 -42.81 17.45
C VAL A 126 25.51 -42.73 18.46
N LEU A 127 26.08 -41.52 18.65
CA LEU A 127 27.12 -41.31 19.64
C LEU A 127 26.60 -41.43 21.07
N ASP A 128 25.41 -40.90 21.40
CA ASP A 128 24.82 -40.99 22.73
C ASP A 128 24.56 -42.46 23.09
N ASP A 129 23.94 -43.22 22.19
CA ASP A 129 23.70 -44.65 22.37
C ASP A 129 25.04 -45.46 22.58
N ALA A 130 26.07 -45.10 21.84
CA ALA A 130 27.35 -45.78 21.95
C ALA A 130 28.15 -45.42 23.22
N THR A 131 27.96 -44.20 23.77
CA THR A 131 28.74 -43.69 24.92
C THR A 131 28.01 -43.83 26.25
N ASP A 132 26.71 -44.14 26.25
CA ASP A 132 25.92 -44.37 27.46
C ASP A 132 26.54 -45.44 28.40
N PRO A 133 27.02 -46.61 27.89
CA PRO A 133 27.71 -47.60 28.73
C PRO A 133 28.96 -47.08 29.42
N TRP A 134 29.55 -45.99 28.94
CA TRP A 134 30.75 -45.37 29.52
C TRP A 134 30.40 -44.20 30.47
N GLY A 135 29.14 -43.97 30.72
CA GLY A 135 28.65 -42.88 31.57
C GLY A 135 28.88 -41.49 31.02
N ILE A 136 28.91 -41.37 29.70
CA ILE A 136 29.10 -40.13 28.96
C ILE A 136 27.76 -39.82 28.25
N LYS A 137 27.30 -38.62 28.36
CA LYS A 137 26.14 -38.13 27.63
C LYS A 137 26.54 -37.09 26.57
N ILE A 138 26.16 -37.35 25.34
CA ILE A 138 26.39 -36.45 24.22
C ILE A 138 25.23 -35.43 24.19
N ASN A 139 25.52 -34.15 24.42
CA ASN A 139 24.53 -33.11 24.40
C ASN A 139 24.22 -32.71 22.96
N ARG A 140 25.25 -32.44 22.16
CA ARG A 140 25.13 -32.08 20.75
C ARG A 140 26.42 -32.43 19.98
N VAL A 141 26.24 -32.61 18.68
CA VAL A 141 27.31 -32.73 17.71
C VAL A 141 27.14 -31.65 16.68
N GLU A 142 28.19 -30.99 16.29
CA GLU A 142 28.14 -29.93 15.27
C GLU A 142 29.22 -30.16 14.22
N ILE A 143 28.83 -30.03 12.97
CA ILE A 143 29.75 -29.93 11.85
C ILE A 143 30.20 -28.48 11.74
N LYS A 144 31.52 -28.26 11.90
CA LYS A 144 32.12 -26.91 11.80
C LYS A 144 32.18 -26.46 10.35
N GLU A 145 32.81 -27.28 9.52
CA GLU A 145 33.05 -26.96 8.13
C GLU A 145 32.99 -28.24 7.26
N VAL A 146 32.42 -28.06 6.06
CA VAL A 146 32.44 -29.02 4.98
C VAL A 146 33.16 -28.37 3.81
N THR A 147 34.37 -28.84 3.50
CA THR A 147 35.22 -28.25 2.46
C THR A 147 35.34 -29.23 1.30
N PRO A 148 34.68 -28.94 0.15
CA PRO A 148 34.88 -29.70 -1.07
C PRO A 148 36.25 -29.39 -1.72
N PRO A 149 36.72 -30.17 -2.69
CA PRO A 149 37.90 -29.85 -3.50
C PRO A 149 37.72 -28.53 -4.24
N ASP A 150 38.82 -27.83 -4.52
CA ASP A 150 38.81 -26.49 -5.10
C ASP A 150 38.16 -26.42 -6.49
N ASP A 151 38.38 -27.43 -7.32
CA ASP A 151 37.77 -27.56 -8.66
C ASP A 151 36.24 -27.70 -8.59
N VAL A 152 35.74 -28.50 -7.66
CA VAL A 152 34.29 -28.66 -7.43
C VAL A 152 33.67 -27.39 -6.85
N ARG A 153 34.38 -26.76 -5.91
CA ARG A 153 33.92 -25.47 -5.31
C ARG A 153 33.79 -24.40 -6.37
N GLU A 154 34.76 -24.24 -7.26
CA GLU A 154 34.71 -23.25 -8.35
C GLU A 154 33.57 -23.53 -9.33
N ALA A 155 33.34 -24.82 -9.66
CA ALA A 155 32.20 -25.18 -10.50
C ALA A 155 30.86 -24.87 -9.85
N MET A 156 30.70 -25.19 -8.55
CA MET A 156 29.48 -24.86 -7.77
C MET A 156 29.27 -23.37 -7.66
N GLU A 157 30.31 -22.57 -7.40
CA GLU A 157 30.21 -21.12 -7.33
C GLU A 157 29.70 -20.52 -8.66
N LYS A 158 30.20 -21.01 -9.79
CA LYS A 158 29.74 -20.60 -11.12
C LYS A 158 28.27 -21.01 -11.35
N GLN A 159 27.91 -22.21 -10.97
CA GLN A 159 26.55 -22.71 -11.09
C GLN A 159 25.57 -21.89 -10.22
N ILE A 160 25.90 -21.69 -8.94
CA ILE A 160 25.08 -20.90 -8.01
C ILE A 160 24.93 -19.45 -8.51
N LYS A 161 26.00 -18.86 -9.02
CA LYS A 161 25.96 -17.51 -9.60
C LYS A 161 25.02 -17.45 -10.79
N ALA A 162 25.13 -18.39 -11.72
CA ALA A 162 24.26 -18.45 -12.90
C ALA A 162 22.78 -18.68 -12.51
N GLU A 163 22.52 -19.54 -11.53
CA GLU A 163 21.16 -19.78 -11.05
C GLU A 163 20.56 -18.55 -10.35
N ARG A 164 21.35 -17.86 -9.51
CA ARG A 164 20.94 -16.61 -8.87
C ARG A 164 20.65 -15.52 -9.90
N GLU A 165 21.47 -15.40 -10.92
CA GLU A 165 21.28 -14.43 -12.01
C GLU A 165 20.02 -14.72 -12.81
N LYS A 166 19.78 -16.01 -13.17
CA LYS A 166 18.54 -16.45 -13.80
C LYS A 166 17.32 -16.13 -12.94
N ARG A 167 17.35 -16.49 -11.66
CA ARG A 167 16.26 -16.22 -10.71
C ARG A 167 16.01 -14.72 -10.55
N SER A 168 17.08 -13.92 -10.45
CA SER A 168 16.99 -12.46 -10.39
C SER A 168 16.33 -11.86 -11.64
N THR A 169 16.72 -12.35 -12.82
CA THR A 169 16.15 -11.89 -14.10
C THR A 169 14.67 -12.24 -14.20
N ILE A 170 14.28 -13.45 -13.83
CA ILE A 170 12.87 -13.87 -13.82
C ILE A 170 12.07 -12.99 -12.85
N LEU A 171 12.54 -12.84 -11.61
CA LEU A 171 11.86 -12.06 -10.59
C LEU A 171 11.72 -10.57 -11.00
N THR A 172 12.76 -10.02 -11.64
CA THR A 172 12.73 -8.64 -12.16
C THR A 172 11.72 -8.50 -13.29
N ALA A 173 11.64 -9.47 -14.19
CA ALA A 173 10.68 -9.47 -15.28
C ALA A 173 9.23 -9.61 -14.77
N GLU A 174 8.99 -10.49 -13.81
CA GLU A 174 7.70 -10.65 -13.15
C GLU A 174 7.27 -9.39 -12.40
N ALA A 175 8.20 -8.78 -11.65
CA ALA A 175 7.95 -7.53 -10.94
C ALA A 175 7.60 -6.38 -11.90
N ARG A 176 8.30 -6.26 -13.04
CA ARG A 176 7.96 -5.27 -14.09
C ARG A 176 6.58 -5.54 -14.66
N LYS A 177 6.30 -6.78 -15.05
CA LYS A 177 4.97 -7.15 -15.55
C LYS A 177 3.87 -6.77 -14.56
N GLN A 178 4.07 -7.04 -13.29
CA GLN A 178 3.10 -6.74 -12.25
C GLN A 178 2.93 -5.24 -12.02
N ALA A 179 4.04 -4.48 -12.07
CA ALA A 179 4.01 -3.02 -12.00
C ALA A 179 3.25 -2.41 -13.19
N ASP A 180 3.50 -2.88 -14.42
CA ASP A 180 2.82 -2.41 -15.63
C ASP A 180 1.31 -2.70 -15.59
N ILE A 181 0.92 -3.88 -15.13
CA ILE A 181 -0.50 -4.25 -14.95
C ILE A 181 -1.15 -3.31 -13.92
N LEU A 182 -0.54 -3.14 -12.75
CA LEU A 182 -1.08 -2.28 -11.69
C LEU A 182 -1.17 -0.82 -12.12
N GLN A 183 -0.18 -0.35 -12.88
CA GLN A 183 -0.19 1.00 -13.46
C GLN A 183 -1.31 1.18 -14.47
N ALA A 184 -1.51 0.19 -15.36
CA ALA A 184 -2.59 0.23 -16.35
C ALA A 184 -3.99 0.17 -15.69
N GLU A 185 -4.15 -0.65 -14.66
CA GLU A 185 -5.37 -0.72 -13.86
C GLU A 185 -5.65 0.60 -13.14
N GLY A 186 -4.64 1.19 -12.51
CA GLY A 186 -4.74 2.49 -11.85
C GLY A 186 -5.10 3.62 -12.82
N GLN A 187 -4.53 3.63 -14.03
CA GLN A 187 -4.88 4.59 -15.07
C GLN A 187 -6.34 4.42 -15.54
N LYS A 188 -6.77 3.19 -15.76
CA LYS A 188 -8.16 2.87 -16.11
C LYS A 188 -9.12 3.36 -15.04
N GLU A 189 -8.84 3.08 -13.79
CA GLU A 189 -9.68 3.48 -12.66
C GLU A 189 -9.74 5.01 -12.51
N ALA A 190 -8.61 5.68 -12.65
CA ALA A 190 -8.54 7.15 -12.66
C ALA A 190 -9.32 7.76 -13.83
N MET A 191 -9.29 7.17 -15.03
CA MET A 191 -10.08 7.63 -16.17
C MET A 191 -11.59 7.44 -15.94
N ILE A 192 -11.99 6.30 -15.38
CA ILE A 192 -13.40 6.04 -15.03
C ILE A 192 -13.88 7.05 -14.00
N LEU A 193 -13.12 7.25 -12.92
CA LEU A 193 -13.48 8.18 -11.85
C LEU A 193 -13.59 9.63 -12.36
N THR A 194 -12.66 10.05 -13.22
CA THR A 194 -12.71 11.37 -13.86
C THR A 194 -13.91 11.53 -14.81
N ALA A 195 -14.26 10.49 -15.55
CA ALA A 195 -15.43 10.51 -16.43
C ALA A 195 -16.74 10.56 -15.62
N VAL A 196 -16.84 9.79 -14.54
CA VAL A 196 -17.99 9.84 -13.62
C VAL A 196 -18.11 11.21 -12.98
N GLY A 197 -17.02 11.77 -12.46
CA GLY A 197 -17.02 13.10 -11.85
C GLY A 197 -17.42 14.21 -12.85
N LYS A 198 -16.95 14.15 -14.10
CA LYS A 198 -17.39 15.08 -15.15
C LYS A 198 -18.87 14.94 -15.48
N LYS A 199 -19.37 13.71 -15.56
CA LYS A 199 -20.82 13.47 -15.79
C LYS A 199 -21.66 14.04 -14.65
N GLU A 200 -21.28 13.78 -13.41
CA GLU A 200 -22.00 14.32 -12.24
C GLU A 200 -21.96 15.84 -12.19
N ALA A 201 -20.81 16.44 -12.48
CA ALA A 201 -20.69 17.90 -12.55
C ALA A 201 -21.60 18.50 -13.64
N GLN A 202 -21.68 17.89 -14.82
CA GLN A 202 -22.57 18.34 -15.90
C GLN A 202 -24.06 18.20 -15.54
N ILE A 203 -24.43 17.12 -14.86
CA ILE A 203 -25.82 16.94 -14.39
C ILE A 203 -26.15 18.03 -13.36
N LEU A 204 -25.29 18.26 -12.38
CA LEU A 204 -25.49 19.26 -11.35
C LEU A 204 -25.56 20.67 -11.94
N GLU A 205 -24.74 21.01 -12.92
CA GLU A 205 -24.77 22.28 -13.62
C GLU A 205 -26.08 22.45 -14.41
N ALA A 206 -26.52 21.42 -15.11
CA ALA A 206 -27.81 21.46 -15.84
C ALA A 206 -29.02 21.58 -14.91
N GLU A 207 -28.99 20.92 -13.75
CA GLU A 207 -30.04 21.07 -12.71
C GLU A 207 -30.01 22.45 -12.09
N ALA A 208 -28.84 23.00 -11.80
CA ALA A 208 -28.71 24.38 -11.29
C ALA A 208 -29.22 25.43 -12.29
N ASP A 209 -28.88 25.26 -13.58
CA ASP A 209 -29.40 26.14 -14.66
C ASP A 209 -30.92 26.06 -14.82
N LYS A 210 -31.45 24.84 -14.73
CA LYS A 210 -32.92 24.63 -14.76
C LYS A 210 -33.58 25.31 -13.55
N ALA A 211 -33.04 25.10 -12.36
CA ALA A 211 -33.56 25.74 -11.15
C ALA A 211 -33.48 27.28 -11.23
N ALA A 212 -32.38 27.82 -11.73
CA ALA A 212 -32.18 29.24 -11.92
C ALA A 212 -33.18 29.83 -12.94
N LYS A 213 -33.46 29.13 -14.06
CA LYS A 213 -34.48 29.55 -15.05
C LYS A 213 -35.89 29.54 -14.47
N ILE A 214 -36.26 28.51 -13.71
CA ILE A 214 -37.58 28.45 -13.03
C ILE A 214 -37.71 29.62 -12.05
N LEU A 215 -36.72 29.83 -11.20
CA LEU A 215 -36.73 30.89 -10.22
C LEU A 215 -36.82 32.29 -10.85
N ARG A 216 -36.12 32.53 -11.96
CA ARG A 216 -36.23 33.79 -12.73
C ARG A 216 -37.63 33.98 -13.33
N ALA A 217 -38.18 32.91 -13.92
CA ALA A 217 -39.54 32.97 -14.49
C ALA A 217 -40.62 33.24 -13.41
N GLU A 218 -40.46 32.63 -12.25
CA GLU A 218 -41.36 32.91 -11.10
C GLU A 218 -41.20 34.33 -10.57
N ALA A 219 -39.95 34.81 -10.45
CA ALA A 219 -39.71 36.21 -10.04
C ALA A 219 -40.29 37.22 -11.05
N GLU A 220 -40.13 37.00 -12.36
CA GLU A 220 -40.72 37.84 -13.41
C GLU A 220 -42.25 37.82 -13.36
N LYS A 221 -42.83 36.63 -13.18
CA LYS A 221 -44.29 36.50 -13.01
C LYS A 221 -44.78 37.31 -11.81
N GLN A 222 -44.09 37.17 -10.69
CA GLN A 222 -44.45 37.88 -9.45
C GLN A 222 -44.27 39.36 -9.57
N GLN A 223 -43.19 39.81 -10.22
CA GLN A 223 -42.96 41.24 -10.52
C GLN A 223 -44.07 41.83 -11.42
N ARG A 224 -44.49 41.09 -12.48
CA ARG A 224 -45.61 41.54 -13.34
C ARG A 224 -46.93 41.64 -12.59
N ILE A 225 -47.26 40.65 -11.74
CA ILE A 225 -48.45 40.66 -10.91
C ILE A 225 -48.44 41.88 -9.97
N LEU A 226 -47.37 42.05 -9.20
CA LEU A 226 -47.25 43.20 -8.26
C LEU A 226 -47.27 44.54 -8.97
N LYS A 227 -46.69 44.65 -10.15
CA LYS A 227 -46.71 45.83 -10.96
C LYS A 227 -48.12 46.13 -11.43
N SER A 228 -48.84 45.11 -11.95
CA SER A 228 -50.24 45.26 -12.40
C SER A 228 -51.21 45.64 -11.26
N GLU A 229 -51.00 44.98 -10.10
CA GLU A 229 -51.80 45.36 -8.88
C GLU A 229 -51.49 46.76 -8.42
N GLY A 230 -50.20 47.16 -8.41
CA GLY A 230 -49.81 48.55 -8.09
C GLY A 230 -50.39 49.55 -9.04
N GLU A 231 -50.38 49.29 -10.35
CA GLU A 231 -50.99 50.15 -11.36
C GLU A 231 -52.52 50.22 -11.21
N ALA A 232 -53.21 49.09 -10.95
CA ALA A 232 -54.65 49.06 -10.71
C ALA A 232 -55.02 49.85 -9.47
N VAL A 233 -54.28 49.72 -8.37
CA VAL A 233 -54.48 50.49 -7.14
C VAL A 233 -54.22 52.00 -7.38
N ALA A 234 -53.14 52.30 -8.14
CA ALA A 234 -52.88 53.72 -8.48
C ALA A 234 -53.94 54.31 -9.35
N ILE A 235 -54.44 53.63 -10.38
CA ILE A 235 -55.56 54.08 -11.22
C ILE A 235 -56.78 54.23 -10.39
N LYS A 236 -57.13 53.30 -9.52
CA LYS A 236 -58.31 53.41 -8.63
C LYS A 236 -58.19 54.60 -7.74
N LYS A 237 -57.09 54.85 -7.06
CA LYS A 237 -56.89 56.05 -6.21
C LYS A 237 -56.96 57.34 -7.00
N VAL A 238 -56.39 57.36 -8.22
CA VAL A 238 -56.54 58.59 -9.08
C VAL A 238 -57.94 58.81 -9.50
N GLN A 239 -58.74 57.80 -9.84
CA GLN A 239 -60.13 57.94 -10.19
C GLN A 239 -61.00 58.33 -8.99
N GLU A 240 -60.76 57.79 -7.82
CA GLU A 240 -61.38 58.15 -6.55
C GLU A 240 -61.10 59.63 -6.23
N ALA A 241 -59.85 60.08 -6.32
CA ALA A 241 -59.48 61.48 -6.11
C ALA A 241 -60.11 62.41 -7.14
N ARG A 242 -60.19 61.98 -8.42
CA ARG A 242 -60.90 62.75 -9.46
C ARG A 242 -62.40 62.83 -9.19
N ALA A 243 -63.03 61.75 -8.79
CA ALA A 243 -64.45 61.74 -8.43
C ALA A 243 -64.76 62.68 -7.24
N GLN A 244 -63.93 62.63 -6.21
CA GLN A 244 -64.01 63.54 -5.07
C GLN A 244 -63.79 65.00 -5.49
N GLY A 245 -62.85 65.28 -6.40
CA GLY A 245 -62.62 66.60 -6.97
C GLY A 245 -63.87 67.17 -7.73
N ILE A 246 -64.47 66.28 -8.58
CA ILE A 246 -65.68 66.63 -9.33
C ILE A 246 -66.85 66.82 -8.40
N MET A 247 -67.06 66.04 -7.37
CA MET A 247 -68.08 66.19 -6.36
C MET A 247 -67.91 67.55 -5.59
N ALA A 248 -66.67 67.85 -5.21
CA ALA A 248 -66.35 69.09 -4.52
C ALA A 248 -66.66 70.33 -5.40
N VAL A 249 -66.35 70.28 -6.68
CA VAL A 249 -66.68 71.34 -7.66
C VAL A 249 -68.16 71.39 -7.93
N SER A 250 -68.86 70.27 -8.04
CA SER A 250 -70.30 70.20 -8.24
C SER A 250 -71.07 70.77 -7.04
N ASN A 251 -70.63 70.50 -5.80
CA ASN A 251 -71.28 71.01 -4.58
C ASN A 251 -71.02 72.48 -4.30
N SER A 252 -70.05 73.11 -4.92
CA SER A 252 -69.73 74.55 -4.73
C SER A 252 -70.44 75.50 -5.69
N ASN A 253 -71.42 75.02 -6.52
CA ASN A 253 -72.25 75.76 -7.42
C ASN A 253 -71.49 76.82 -8.27
N PRO A 254 -70.59 76.35 -9.21
CA PRO A 254 -69.66 77.22 -9.90
C PRO A 254 -70.38 78.23 -10.85
N THR A 255 -70.00 79.48 -10.77
CA THR A 255 -70.48 80.55 -11.63
C THR A 255 -70.13 80.28 -13.11
N GLU A 256 -70.94 80.60 -14.07
CA GLU A 256 -70.79 80.40 -15.52
C GLU A 256 -69.39 80.76 -16.04
N LYS A 257 -68.76 81.77 -15.50
CA LYS A 257 -67.38 82.18 -15.81
C LYS A 257 -66.30 81.19 -15.43
N TYR A 258 -66.53 80.39 -14.41
CA TYR A 258 -65.54 79.31 -14.00
C TYR A 258 -65.63 78.15 -14.96
N VAL A 259 -66.76 77.77 -15.48
CA VAL A 259 -66.92 76.71 -16.47
C VAL A 259 -66.32 77.12 -17.81
N GLU A 260 -66.37 78.41 -18.21
CA GLU A 260 -65.67 78.92 -19.40
C GLU A 260 -64.14 78.91 -19.23
N LEU A 261 -63.64 79.24 -18.07
CA LEU A 261 -62.22 79.21 -17.78
C LEU A 261 -61.64 77.77 -17.81
N GLN A 262 -62.40 76.82 -17.32
CA GLN A 262 -62.05 75.42 -17.35
C GLN A 262 -62.09 74.77 -18.76
N LYS A 263 -63.01 75.23 -19.62
CA LYS A 263 -63.05 74.91 -21.03
C LYS A 263 -61.83 75.45 -21.77
N LEU A 264 -61.39 76.67 -21.46
CA LEU A 264 -60.14 77.23 -22.02
C LEU A 264 -58.89 76.49 -21.53
N GLU A 265 -58.85 76.10 -20.27
CA GLU A 265 -57.71 75.34 -19.70
C GLU A 265 -57.60 73.90 -20.25
N THR A 266 -58.75 73.24 -20.50
CA THR A 266 -58.77 71.94 -21.16
C THR A 266 -58.42 72.03 -22.62
N MET A 267 -58.80 73.10 -23.35
CA MET A 267 -58.34 73.37 -24.71
C MET A 267 -56.82 73.64 -24.77
N ALA A 268 -56.28 74.38 -23.81
CA ALA A 268 -54.84 74.64 -23.70
C ALA A 268 -54.07 73.35 -23.43
N LYS A 269 -54.59 72.46 -22.56
CA LYS A 269 -53.95 71.13 -22.33
C LYS A 269 -54.02 70.17 -23.53
N VAL A 270 -55.05 70.27 -24.33
CA VAL A 270 -55.17 69.52 -25.59
C VAL A 270 -54.23 70.08 -26.65
N ALA A 271 -54.03 71.41 -26.67
CA ALA A 271 -53.13 72.09 -27.61
C ALA A 271 -51.63 71.88 -27.24
N SER A 272 -51.30 71.68 -25.96
CA SER A 272 -49.93 71.41 -25.50
C SER A 272 -49.53 69.88 -25.46
N GLY A 273 -50.46 68.99 -25.77
CA GLY A 273 -50.17 67.52 -25.87
C GLY A 273 -49.33 67.20 -27.11
N GLN A 274 -48.23 66.60 -26.92
CA GLN A 274 -47.31 66.08 -27.99
C GLN A 274 -47.91 64.92 -28.81
N ALA A 275 -49.12 65.01 -29.25
CA ALA A 275 -49.74 64.10 -30.19
C ALA A 275 -50.11 64.87 -31.44
N THR A 276 -49.31 64.66 -32.51
CA THR A 276 -49.62 65.15 -33.85
C THR A 276 -50.90 64.44 -34.33
N LYS A 277 -52.04 64.98 -34.02
CA LYS A 277 -53.28 64.58 -34.65
C LYS A 277 -53.36 65.29 -35.98
N ILE A 278 -53.01 64.65 -37.03
CA ILE A 278 -53.29 65.08 -38.38
C ILE A 278 -54.78 64.86 -38.60
N LEU A 279 -55.58 65.91 -38.53
CA LEU A 279 -56.98 65.98 -39.00
C LEU A 279 -56.90 66.04 -40.53
N ILE A 280 -57.07 64.88 -41.21
CA ILE A 280 -57.19 64.86 -42.63
C ILE A 280 -58.66 65.10 -43.00
N PRO A 281 -58.96 66.17 -43.71
CA PRO A 281 -60.31 66.36 -44.26
C PRO A 281 -60.62 65.25 -45.26
N THR A 282 -61.85 64.75 -45.30
CA THR A 282 -62.31 63.57 -46.06
C THR A 282 -62.14 63.64 -47.58
N GLU A 283 -61.59 64.74 -48.11
CA GLU A 283 -61.44 64.97 -49.57
C GLU A 283 -60.06 64.62 -50.13
N MET A 284 -59.08 64.13 -49.34
CA MET A 284 -57.72 63.82 -49.81
C MET A 284 -57.33 62.36 -49.67
N GLN A 285 -58.25 61.37 -49.83
CA GLN A 285 -57.93 59.93 -49.79
C GLN A 285 -57.09 59.42 -50.98
N GLY A 286 -56.96 60.24 -52.06
CA GLY A 286 -56.23 59.79 -53.27
C GLY A 286 -54.71 59.87 -53.19
N ILE A 287 -54.08 60.62 -52.28
CA ILE A 287 -52.64 60.89 -52.23
C ILE A 287 -51.94 60.03 -51.20
N ALA A 288 -52.66 59.43 -50.25
CA ALA A 288 -52.06 58.56 -49.21
C ALA A 288 -51.57 57.23 -49.75
N ASN A 289 -52.14 56.73 -50.80
CA ASN A 289 -51.73 55.43 -51.40
C ASN A 289 -50.46 55.49 -52.25
N LEU A 290 -49.99 56.67 -52.66
CA LEU A 290 -48.75 56.88 -53.45
C LEU A 290 -47.50 56.92 -52.54
N ALA A 291 -47.63 57.24 -51.26
CA ALA A 291 -46.52 57.31 -50.30
C ALA A 291 -46.12 55.91 -49.80
N VAL A 292 -47.04 54.93 -49.81
CA VAL A 292 -46.74 53.53 -49.37
C VAL A 292 -45.98 52.76 -50.44
N GLY A 293 -46.25 53.02 -51.72
CA GLY A 293 -45.59 52.34 -52.86
C GLY A 293 -44.11 52.73 -53.02
N ILE A 294 -43.69 53.91 -52.57
CA ILE A 294 -42.27 54.34 -52.70
C ILE A 294 -41.41 53.72 -51.59
N LYS A 295 -41.94 53.29 -50.45
CA LYS A 295 -41.23 52.70 -49.35
C LYS A 295 -40.85 51.26 -49.62
N GLU A 296 -41.62 50.51 -50.40
CA GLU A 296 -41.30 49.13 -50.79
C GLU A 296 -40.21 49.04 -51.87
N MET A 297 -40.08 50.02 -52.73
CA MET A 297 -39.05 50.03 -53.78
C MET A 297 -37.62 50.36 -53.29
N VAL A 298 -37.44 50.89 -52.12
CA VAL A 298 -36.11 51.24 -51.55
C VAL A 298 -35.57 50.14 -50.65
N SER A 299 -36.36 49.20 -50.22
CA SER A 299 -35.97 48.08 -49.32
C SER A 299 -35.28 46.89 -50.01
N GLU A 300 -35.35 46.79 -51.32
CA GLU A 300 -34.84 45.64 -52.06
C GLU A 300 -33.39 45.74 -52.57
N LYS A 301 -32.60 46.74 -52.15
CA LYS A 301 -31.28 46.98 -52.70
C LYS A 301 -30.11 46.84 -51.72
N SER A 302 -30.26 46.19 -50.56
CA SER A 302 -29.18 46.04 -49.59
C SER A 302 -28.71 44.60 -49.25
N ASP A 303 -29.22 43.52 -49.87
CA ASP A 303 -28.83 42.13 -49.56
C ASP A 303 -28.03 41.42 -50.64
N ALA A 304 -27.05 42.15 -51.25
CA ALA A 304 -26.10 41.46 -52.18
C ALA A 304 -24.67 41.88 -51.83
N LYS A 305 -24.13 41.43 -50.71
CA LYS A 305 -22.63 41.33 -50.48
C LYS A 305 -22.37 40.64 -49.17
N ASN A 306 -22.22 39.31 -49.19
CA ASN A 306 -21.22 38.57 -48.42
C ASN A 306 -21.38 37.07 -48.65
N MET A 307 -20.64 36.54 -49.65
CA MET A 307 -20.26 35.13 -49.76
C MET A 307 -18.88 35.00 -49.13
N PRO A 308 -18.60 33.94 -48.32
CA PRO A 308 -17.29 33.59 -47.87
C PRO A 308 -16.56 32.74 -48.92
N VAL A 309 -15.29 33.03 -49.10
CA VAL A 309 -14.33 32.33 -49.97
C VAL A 309 -13.77 31.12 -49.25
N ASP A 310 -13.91 29.93 -49.86
CA ASP A 310 -13.15 28.75 -49.57
C ASP A 310 -11.64 28.96 -49.68
N LYS A 311 -10.91 28.33 -48.76
CA LYS A 311 -9.50 27.97 -48.96
C LYS A 311 -9.28 26.50 -48.65
N GLU A 312 -9.00 25.79 -49.74
CA GLU A 312 -8.39 24.46 -49.83
C GLU A 312 -7.04 24.37 -49.15
N VAL A 313 -6.80 23.23 -48.49
CA VAL A 313 -5.82 22.17 -48.79
C VAL A 313 -4.34 22.56 -48.96
N SER A 314 -3.50 21.93 -48.14
CA SER A 314 -2.33 21.11 -48.55
C SER A 314 -1.83 20.40 -47.28
N GLU A 315 -1.88 19.11 -47.15
CA GLU A 315 -0.87 18.08 -47.51
C GLU A 315 0.60 18.56 -47.35
N ASN A 316 1.31 17.99 -46.40
CA ASN A 316 2.47 17.13 -46.56
C ASN A 316 3.29 16.96 -45.26
N ASP A 317 3.61 15.67 -45.03
CA ASP A 317 4.90 15.10 -44.63
C ASP A 317 5.58 15.51 -43.29
N TYR A 318 5.63 14.66 -42.36
CA TYR A 318 6.65 13.66 -41.99
C TYR A 318 6.21 12.91 -40.73
#